data_1ae991f9c2c83fe65f68babd38ce348f
#
_entry.id   1ae991f9c2c83fe65f68babd38ce348f
#
_cell.length_a   1.000
_cell.length_b   1.000
_cell.length_c   1.000
_cell.angle_alpha   90.00
_cell.angle_beta   90.00
_cell.angle_gamma   90.00
#
_symmetry.space_group_name_H-M   'P 1'
#
loop_
_entity.id
_entity.type
_entity.pdbx_description
1 polymer ?
#
loop_
_entity_poly.entity_id
_entity_poly.type
_entity_poly.pdbx_seq_one_letter_code
_entity_poly.pdbx_strand_id
1 'polypeptide(L)'
;MYQVKLSSRTLHFIQPAGTSRGVYTTRQSYYVTLSDDNAPGIVGIGECATLPDLSCDAMPPKEYERILKGFCDDLCQSGKIDKEAMRPYPSMLFGLETAKRQLDNGGGVDLFNTPFGRGEEGITINGLIWMGTFDEMFQRLEAKLKAGFHC
;
A
#
# COMPACT_ATOMS: atom_id res chain seq x y z
N MET A 1 1.57 25.25 -3.78
CA MET A 1 0.38 24.53 -4.36
C MET A 1 0.77 23.07 -4.53
N TYR A 2 -0.13 22.15 -4.20
CA TYR A 2 0.15 20.74 -4.43
C TYR A 2 0.11 20.39 -5.92
N GLN A 3 1.03 19.52 -6.31
CA GLN A 3 1.07 18.90 -7.63
C GLN A 3 1.12 17.39 -7.47
N VAL A 4 0.34 16.66 -8.26
CA VAL A 4 0.27 15.21 -8.24
C VAL A 4 0.68 14.63 -9.58
N LYS A 5 1.56 13.63 -9.52
CA LYS A 5 1.86 12.74 -10.64
C LYS A 5 1.36 11.34 -10.32
N LEU A 6 0.49 10.81 -11.17
CA LEU A 6 0.05 9.41 -11.11
C LEU A 6 0.91 8.54 -12.02
N SER A 7 1.23 7.36 -11.55
CA SER A 7 1.84 6.29 -12.34
C SER A 7 1.26 4.95 -11.91
N SER A 8 1.38 3.95 -12.75
CA SER A 8 0.94 2.59 -12.41
C SER A 8 1.96 1.55 -12.82
N ARG A 9 1.95 0.41 -12.13
CA ARG A 9 2.85 -0.70 -12.39
C ARG A 9 2.15 -2.03 -12.14
N THR A 10 2.30 -2.96 -13.08
CA THR A 10 1.94 -4.35 -12.84
C THR A 10 3.10 -5.04 -12.16
N LEU A 11 2.88 -5.52 -10.95
CA LEU A 11 3.83 -6.33 -10.19
C LEU A 11 3.51 -7.81 -10.41
N HIS A 12 4.56 -8.63 -10.51
CA HIS A 12 4.44 -10.07 -10.63
C HIS A 12 4.85 -10.71 -9.31
N PHE A 13 4.02 -11.62 -8.80
CA PHE A 13 4.37 -12.38 -7.61
C PHE A 13 5.53 -13.33 -7.93
N ILE A 14 6.53 -13.40 -7.07
CA ILE A 14 7.65 -14.36 -7.18
C ILE A 14 7.13 -15.80 -7.08
N GLN A 15 6.13 -16.01 -6.23
CA GLN A 15 5.35 -17.24 -6.13
C GLN A 15 3.87 -16.89 -6.22
N PRO A 16 3.04 -17.68 -6.91
CA PRO A 16 1.61 -17.43 -6.97
C PRO A 16 1.00 -17.26 -5.59
N ALA A 17 0.19 -16.21 -5.40
CA ALA A 17 -0.48 -15.93 -4.15
C ALA A 17 -1.82 -16.68 -4.12
N GLY A 18 -1.85 -17.85 -3.48
CA GLY A 18 -3.07 -18.60 -3.25
C GLY A 18 -3.92 -17.98 -2.16
N THR A 19 -5.22 -17.89 -2.39
CA THR A 19 -6.23 -17.44 -1.42
C THR A 19 -7.47 -18.33 -1.51
N SER A 20 -8.41 -18.18 -0.59
CA SER A 20 -9.71 -18.87 -0.66
C SER A 20 -10.55 -18.50 -1.88
N ARG A 21 -10.21 -17.41 -2.58
CA ARG A 21 -10.95 -16.90 -3.75
C ARG A 21 -10.24 -17.14 -5.08
N GLY A 22 -8.99 -17.58 -5.05
CA GLY A 22 -8.22 -17.84 -6.27
C GLY A 22 -6.72 -17.69 -6.09
N VAL A 23 -6.02 -17.81 -7.21
CA VAL A 23 -4.58 -17.70 -7.27
C VAL A 23 -4.21 -16.46 -8.08
N TYR A 24 -3.46 -15.55 -7.47
CA TYR A 24 -3.01 -14.32 -8.11
C TYR A 24 -1.54 -14.45 -8.51
N THR A 25 -1.24 -14.08 -9.75
CA THR A 25 0.12 -14.06 -10.29
C THR A 25 0.63 -12.66 -10.53
N THR A 26 -0.29 -11.69 -10.57
CA THR A 26 0.01 -10.26 -10.77
C THR A 26 -0.81 -9.39 -9.84
N ARG A 27 -0.32 -8.18 -9.58
CA ARG A 27 -1.04 -7.12 -8.89
C ARG A 27 -0.80 -5.80 -9.61
N GLN A 28 -1.86 -5.05 -9.87
CA GLN A 28 -1.75 -3.68 -10.35
C GLN A 28 -1.63 -2.74 -9.15
N SER A 29 -0.56 -1.94 -9.13
CA SER A 29 -0.35 -0.89 -8.15
C SER A 29 -0.34 0.47 -8.83
N TYR A 30 -0.93 1.48 -8.19
CA TYR A 30 -0.92 2.87 -8.60
C TYR A 30 -0.12 3.67 -7.59
N TYR A 31 0.68 4.59 -8.06
CA TYR A 31 1.53 5.43 -7.22
C TYR A 31 1.13 6.88 -7.38
N VAL A 32 0.88 7.51 -6.24
CA VAL A 32 0.68 8.96 -6.12
C VAL A 32 2.01 9.56 -5.71
N THR A 33 2.60 10.39 -6.56
CA THR A 33 3.75 11.22 -6.19
C THR A 33 3.24 12.63 -5.98
N LEU A 34 3.32 13.12 -4.74
CA LEU A 34 2.84 14.42 -4.30
C LEU A 34 4.04 15.34 -4.05
N SER A 35 3.97 16.57 -4.56
CA SER A 35 4.92 17.64 -4.28
C SER A 35 4.20 18.93 -3.92
N ASP A 36 4.92 19.87 -3.30
CA ASP A 36 4.40 21.21 -2.99
C ASP A 36 5.40 22.27 -3.47
N ASP A 37 4.92 23.28 -4.18
CA ASP A 37 5.73 24.42 -4.64
C ASP A 37 6.42 25.14 -3.48
N ASN A 38 5.84 25.10 -2.28
CA ASN A 38 6.42 25.67 -1.07
C ASN A 38 7.55 24.84 -0.45
N ALA A 39 7.75 23.60 -0.92
CA ALA A 39 8.77 22.69 -0.44
C ALA A 39 9.52 22.04 -1.64
N PRO A 40 10.27 22.83 -2.42
CA PRO A 40 10.89 22.37 -3.66
C PRO A 40 11.89 21.23 -3.40
N GLY A 41 11.83 20.19 -4.22
CA GLY A 41 12.70 19.02 -4.10
C GLY A 41 12.23 17.96 -3.11
N ILE A 42 11.19 18.23 -2.32
CA ILE A 42 10.58 17.25 -1.41
C ILE A 42 9.39 16.61 -2.11
N VAL A 43 9.32 15.28 -2.03
CA VAL A 43 8.19 14.52 -2.56
C VAL A 43 7.69 13.51 -1.54
N GLY A 44 6.39 13.25 -1.57
CA GLY A 44 5.77 12.14 -0.87
C GLY A 44 5.23 11.13 -1.88
N ILE A 45 5.38 9.84 -1.60
CA ILE A 45 4.92 8.75 -2.44
C ILE A 45 3.95 7.88 -1.65
N GLY A 46 2.79 7.60 -2.24
CA GLY A 46 1.83 6.66 -1.70
C GLY A 46 1.44 5.61 -2.73
N GLU A 47 1.25 4.38 -2.27
CA GLU A 47 0.79 3.28 -3.09
C GLU A 47 -0.71 3.06 -2.86
N CYS A 48 -1.47 3.05 -3.95
CA CYS A 48 -2.87 2.66 -3.99
C CYS A 48 -2.95 1.31 -4.71
N ALA A 49 -3.32 0.25 -3.99
CA ALA A 49 -3.27 -1.07 -4.57
C ALA A 49 -4.39 -1.97 -4.04
N THR A 50 -5.06 -2.64 -4.97
CA THR A 50 -6.12 -3.59 -4.69
C THR A 50 -5.76 -4.98 -5.20
N LEU A 51 -6.42 -5.99 -4.66
CA LEU A 51 -6.48 -7.33 -5.27
C LEU A 51 -7.91 -7.55 -5.74
N PRO A 52 -8.12 -8.03 -6.98
CA PRO A 52 -9.44 -8.39 -7.48
C PRO A 52 -10.14 -9.35 -6.50
N ASP A 53 -11.45 -9.19 -6.32
CA ASP A 53 -12.30 -10.04 -5.48
C ASP A 53 -11.96 -10.06 -3.97
N LEU A 54 -10.88 -9.40 -3.55
CA LEU A 54 -10.45 -9.33 -2.15
C LEU A 54 -10.61 -7.94 -1.55
N SER A 55 -10.21 -6.91 -2.27
CA SER A 55 -10.31 -5.52 -1.81
C SER A 55 -11.73 -4.99 -2.04
N CYS A 56 -12.30 -4.32 -1.05
CA CYS A 56 -13.67 -3.80 -1.12
C CYS A 56 -13.84 -2.68 -2.16
N ASP A 57 -12.77 -2.01 -2.53
CA ASP A 57 -12.71 -0.95 -3.55
C ASP A 57 -12.02 -1.43 -4.86
N ALA A 58 -11.94 -2.75 -5.07
CA ALA A 58 -11.47 -3.28 -6.34
C ALA A 58 -12.49 -3.01 -7.44
N MET A 59 -12.00 -2.50 -8.56
CA MET A 59 -12.81 -2.15 -9.74
C MET A 59 -11.97 -2.23 -11.02
N PRO A 60 -12.57 -2.11 -12.21
CA PRO A 60 -11.83 -2.09 -13.46
C PRO A 60 -10.75 -1.00 -13.48
N PRO A 61 -9.53 -1.26 -14.02
CA PRO A 61 -8.39 -0.34 -13.97
C PRO A 61 -8.70 1.09 -14.44
N LYS A 62 -9.41 1.25 -15.54
CA LYS A 62 -9.79 2.58 -16.07
C LYS A 62 -10.70 3.36 -15.14
N GLU A 63 -11.59 2.67 -14.45
CA GLU A 63 -12.48 3.30 -13.48
C GLU A 63 -11.71 3.71 -12.23
N TYR A 64 -10.85 2.83 -11.74
CA TYR A 64 -9.96 3.10 -10.60
C TYR A 64 -9.10 4.35 -10.87
N GLU A 65 -8.43 4.41 -12.01
CA GLU A 65 -7.60 5.55 -12.40
C GLU A 65 -8.40 6.85 -12.49
N ARG A 66 -9.60 6.80 -13.06
CA ARG A 66 -10.48 7.97 -13.17
C ARG A 66 -10.88 8.52 -11.80
N ILE A 67 -11.27 7.64 -10.87
CA ILE A 67 -11.69 8.05 -9.53
C ILE A 67 -10.48 8.56 -8.73
N LEU A 68 -9.37 7.83 -8.75
CA LEU A 68 -8.14 8.23 -8.08
C LEU A 68 -7.65 9.60 -8.58
N LYS A 69 -7.71 9.83 -9.90
CA LYS A 69 -7.37 11.13 -10.47
C LYS A 69 -8.27 12.24 -9.95
N GLY A 70 -9.58 12.00 -9.84
CA GLY A 70 -10.52 12.97 -9.27
C GLY A 70 -10.10 13.39 -7.84
N PHE A 71 -9.81 12.45 -6.96
CA PHE A 71 -9.35 12.76 -5.60
C PHE A 71 -8.00 13.48 -5.56
N CYS A 72 -7.10 13.17 -6.50
CA CYS A 72 -5.85 13.90 -6.64
C CYS A 72 -6.07 15.35 -7.09
N ASP A 73 -6.97 15.57 -8.04
CA ASP A 73 -7.33 16.91 -8.52
C ASP A 73 -7.99 17.72 -7.37
N ASP A 74 -8.88 17.11 -6.59
CA ASP A 74 -9.50 17.73 -5.41
C ASP A 74 -8.46 18.11 -4.35
N LEU A 75 -7.47 17.24 -4.08
CA LEU A 75 -6.37 17.54 -3.17
C LEU A 75 -5.55 18.73 -3.68
N CYS A 76 -5.25 18.79 -4.97
CA CYS A 76 -4.51 19.91 -5.56
C CYS A 76 -5.28 21.24 -5.45
N GLN A 77 -6.60 21.22 -5.58
CA GLN A 77 -7.46 22.40 -5.51
C GLN A 77 -7.72 22.87 -4.08
N SER A 78 -8.08 21.95 -3.19
CA SER A 78 -8.50 22.25 -1.81
C SER A 78 -7.37 22.26 -0.80
N GLY A 79 -6.25 21.61 -1.10
CA GLY A 79 -5.17 21.35 -0.17
C GLY A 79 -5.48 20.31 0.90
N LYS A 80 -6.62 19.63 0.82
CA LYS A 80 -7.13 18.70 1.84
C LYS A 80 -7.57 17.37 1.23
N ILE A 81 -7.38 16.30 2.00
CA ILE A 81 -7.93 14.97 1.68
C ILE A 81 -9.32 14.88 2.33
N ASP A 82 -10.35 14.72 1.51
CA ASP A 82 -11.72 14.48 1.99
C ASP A 82 -11.88 13.00 2.35
N LYS A 83 -11.65 12.70 3.63
CA LYS A 83 -11.71 11.32 4.16
C LYS A 83 -13.11 10.71 4.08
N GLU A 84 -14.15 11.52 4.22
CA GLU A 84 -15.53 11.03 4.16
C GLU A 84 -15.91 10.65 2.72
N ALA A 85 -15.60 11.49 1.75
CA ALA A 85 -15.81 11.16 0.34
C ALA A 85 -14.96 9.94 -0.10
N MET A 86 -13.77 9.78 0.48
CA MET A 86 -12.88 8.65 0.16
C MET A 86 -13.14 7.38 0.98
N ARG A 87 -14.06 7.40 1.94
CA ARG A 87 -14.38 6.25 2.79
C ARG A 87 -14.73 4.97 2.02
N PRO A 88 -15.43 5.01 0.86
CA PRO A 88 -15.65 3.84 0.02
C PRO A 88 -14.40 3.33 -0.73
N TYR A 89 -13.30 4.09 -0.71
CA TYR A 89 -12.08 3.83 -1.48
C TYR A 89 -10.83 3.76 -0.58
N PRO A 90 -10.76 2.78 0.35
CA PRO A 90 -9.71 2.76 1.36
C PRO A 90 -8.29 2.61 0.79
N SER A 91 -8.11 1.92 -0.34
CA SER A 91 -6.81 1.81 -0.97
C SER A 91 -6.31 3.16 -1.54
N MET A 92 -7.21 3.96 -2.09
CA MET A 92 -6.90 5.30 -2.60
C MET A 92 -6.63 6.26 -1.43
N LEU A 93 -7.46 6.22 -0.38
CA LEU A 93 -7.27 7.02 0.83
C LEU A 93 -5.91 6.74 1.46
N PHE A 94 -5.56 5.46 1.63
CA PHE A 94 -4.26 5.06 2.18
C PHE A 94 -3.09 5.64 1.37
N GLY A 95 -3.17 5.55 0.03
CA GLY A 95 -2.12 6.09 -0.85
C GLY A 95 -1.99 7.61 -0.73
N LEU A 96 -3.10 8.36 -0.76
CA LEU A 96 -3.06 9.82 -0.63
C LEU A 96 -2.57 10.25 0.77
N GLU A 97 -3.06 9.63 1.84
CA GLU A 97 -2.61 9.93 3.21
C GLU A 97 -1.13 9.62 3.40
N THR A 98 -0.64 8.50 2.84
CA THR A 98 0.78 8.12 2.92
C THR A 98 1.65 9.14 2.18
N ALA A 99 1.29 9.49 0.93
CA ALA A 99 2.01 10.50 0.15
C ALA A 99 2.03 11.86 0.89
N LYS A 100 0.88 12.30 1.41
CA LYS A 100 0.78 13.57 2.13
C LYS A 100 1.63 13.56 3.40
N ARG A 101 1.58 12.49 4.19
CA ARG A 101 2.36 12.36 5.42
C ARG A 101 3.87 12.33 5.13
N GLN A 102 4.29 11.62 4.09
CA GLN A 102 5.69 11.60 3.70
C GLN A 102 6.17 12.99 3.27
N LEU A 103 5.39 13.70 2.46
CA LEU A 103 5.69 15.08 2.07
C LEU A 103 5.82 16.00 3.29
N ASP A 104 4.85 15.93 4.23
CA ASP A 104 4.84 16.74 5.45
C ASP A 104 6.05 16.44 6.37
N ASN A 105 6.56 15.21 6.32
CA ASN A 105 7.77 14.79 7.05
C ASN A 105 9.07 15.05 6.26
N GLY A 106 9.05 15.94 5.29
CA GLY A 106 10.24 16.30 4.51
C GLY A 106 10.72 15.22 3.54
N GLY A 107 9.83 14.32 3.10
CA GLY A 107 10.14 13.23 2.16
C GLY A 107 10.77 11.99 2.79
N GLY A 108 10.99 11.99 4.11
CA GLY A 108 11.56 10.85 4.83
C GLY A 108 10.63 9.64 4.87
N VAL A 109 11.20 8.44 4.98
CA VAL A 109 10.44 7.18 5.04
C VAL A 109 9.88 6.86 6.43
N ASP A 110 10.40 7.49 7.49
CA ASP A 110 9.84 7.37 8.84
C ASP A 110 8.61 8.26 8.97
N LEU A 111 7.45 7.70 8.67
CA LEU A 111 6.18 8.43 8.62
C LEU A 111 5.63 8.79 10.01
N PHE A 112 6.05 8.12 11.06
CA PHE A 112 5.43 8.23 12.40
C PHE A 112 6.42 8.64 13.50
N ASN A 113 7.71 8.74 13.19
CA ASN A 113 8.79 9.06 14.14
C ASN A 113 8.70 8.23 15.43
N THR A 114 8.48 6.93 15.29
CA THR A 114 8.41 5.97 16.39
C THR A 114 9.73 5.21 16.52
N PRO A 115 10.06 4.64 17.71
CA PRO A 115 11.24 3.76 17.84
C PRO A 115 11.23 2.60 16.84
N PHE A 116 10.04 2.02 16.56
CA PHE A 116 9.89 0.98 15.54
C PHE A 116 10.20 1.53 14.13
N GLY A 117 9.68 2.70 13.75
CA GLY A 117 9.94 3.34 12.45
C GLY A 117 11.42 3.65 12.23
N ARG A 118 12.15 3.97 13.31
CA ARG A 118 13.60 4.19 13.27
C ARG A 118 14.44 2.90 13.39
N GLY A 119 13.80 1.72 13.53
CA GLY A 119 14.49 0.44 13.69
C GLY A 119 15.15 0.23 15.05
N GLU A 120 14.77 0.98 16.08
CA GLU A 120 15.28 0.90 17.46
C GLU A 120 14.55 -0.18 18.26
N GLU A 121 13.35 -0.52 17.87
CA GLU A 121 12.51 -1.55 18.51
C GLU A 121 11.91 -2.50 17.47
N GLY A 122 11.67 -3.75 17.87
CA GLY A 122 10.95 -4.75 17.09
C GLY A 122 9.49 -4.86 17.51
N ILE A 123 8.68 -5.41 16.62
CA ILE A 123 7.29 -5.82 16.91
C ILE A 123 7.22 -7.34 16.87
N THR A 124 6.65 -7.95 17.92
CA THR A 124 6.38 -9.40 17.91
C THR A 124 5.29 -9.72 16.90
N ILE A 125 5.57 -10.63 15.99
CA ILE A 125 4.61 -11.11 14.99
C ILE A 125 4.50 -12.64 15.06
N ASN A 126 3.36 -13.18 14.61
CA ASN A 126 3.17 -14.61 14.40
C ASN A 126 3.94 -15.10 13.15
N GLY A 127 4.19 -16.41 13.08
CA GLY A 127 4.72 -17.05 11.87
C GLY A 127 3.64 -17.18 10.80
N LEU A 128 3.97 -16.88 9.55
CA LEU A 128 3.11 -17.12 8.38
C LEU A 128 3.52 -18.42 7.70
N ILE A 129 2.55 -19.31 7.48
CA ILE A 129 2.67 -20.47 6.60
C ILE A 129 1.99 -20.11 5.28
N TRP A 130 2.80 -19.82 4.26
CA TRP A 130 2.28 -19.48 2.93
C TRP A 130 1.58 -20.67 2.29
N MET A 131 0.47 -20.44 1.62
CA MET A 131 -0.32 -21.47 0.94
C MET A 131 0.50 -22.24 -0.10
N GLY A 132 0.21 -23.52 -0.22
CA GLY A 132 0.86 -24.45 -1.16
C GLY A 132 0.22 -25.84 -1.06
N THR A 133 0.90 -26.85 -1.58
CA THR A 133 0.54 -28.24 -1.34
C THR A 133 0.69 -28.59 0.15
N PHE A 134 0.07 -29.68 0.59
CA PHE A 134 0.19 -30.11 1.99
C PHE A 134 1.66 -30.27 2.42
N ASP A 135 2.48 -30.90 1.60
CA ASP A 135 3.90 -31.14 1.91
C ASP A 135 4.69 -29.84 2.02
N GLU A 136 4.45 -28.88 1.11
CA GLU A 136 5.10 -27.56 1.16
C GLU A 136 4.68 -26.77 2.42
N MET A 137 3.41 -26.81 2.77
CA MET A 137 2.91 -26.14 3.97
C MET A 137 3.48 -26.81 5.22
N PHE A 138 3.57 -28.13 5.25
CA PHE A 138 4.15 -28.88 6.37
C PHE A 138 5.64 -28.56 6.56
N GLN A 139 6.43 -28.54 5.48
CA GLN A 139 7.83 -28.13 5.55
C GLN A 139 8.02 -26.69 6.05
N ARG A 140 7.15 -25.76 5.61
CA ARG A 140 7.14 -24.37 6.11
C ARG A 140 6.79 -24.30 7.61
N LEU A 141 5.84 -25.13 8.07
CA LEU A 141 5.51 -25.24 9.48
C LEU A 141 6.71 -25.71 10.31
N GLU A 142 7.37 -26.80 9.89
CA GLU A 142 8.57 -27.28 10.58
C GLU A 142 9.67 -26.24 10.66
N ALA A 143 9.93 -25.52 9.55
CA ALA A 143 10.91 -24.45 9.52
C ALA A 143 10.55 -23.30 10.49
N LYS A 144 9.27 -22.93 10.59
CA LYS A 144 8.82 -21.91 11.54
C LYS A 144 8.96 -22.36 12.99
N LEU A 145 8.60 -23.61 13.31
CA LEU A 145 8.77 -24.17 14.65
C LEU A 145 10.26 -24.21 15.06
N LYS A 146 11.15 -24.63 14.14
CA LYS A 146 12.62 -24.59 14.37
C LYS A 146 13.15 -23.16 14.58
N ALA A 147 12.53 -22.17 13.96
CA ALA A 147 12.86 -20.74 14.12
C ALA A 147 12.27 -20.12 15.41
N GLY A 148 11.57 -20.89 16.24
CA GLY A 148 11.02 -20.43 17.52
C GLY A 148 9.66 -19.78 17.47
N PHE A 149 8.93 -19.90 16.37
CA PHE A 149 7.52 -19.44 16.31
C PHE A 149 6.62 -20.46 17.02
N HIS A 150 5.77 -19.99 17.92
CA HIS A 150 4.82 -20.80 18.67
C HIS A 150 3.34 -20.48 18.38
N CYS A 151 3.12 -19.48 17.52
CA CYS A 151 1.80 -18.99 17.13
C CYS A 151 1.75 -18.71 15.64
#